data_a1ab258512e525d4cd78436793260f70
#
_entry.id   a1ab258512e525d4cd78436793260f70
#
_cell.length_a   1.000
_cell.length_b   1.000
_cell.length_c   1.000
_cell.angle_alpha   90.00
_cell.angle_beta   90.00
_cell.angle_gamma   90.00
#
_symmetry.space_group_name_H-M   'P 1'
#
loop_
_entity.id
_entity.type
_entity.pdbx_description
1 polymer ?
#
loop_
_entity_poly.entity_id
_entity_poly.type
_entity_poly.pdbx_seq_one_letter_code
_entity_poly.pdbx_strand_id
1 'polypeptide(L)'
;MTSSWLLLAFAVWAGLWTLVSFKPPYRPPVLMAVGFFAAWSTTELAPWHLVWQIAVVAVLIVFGALHSWPGWVALPILAASWFGLAASVKGSVQTDREFTDALRASLGPNWDAALDPALEQAGRHVNWARVALPFWFRRRGVQRVANIQYVEGDALKRHRLDVYRHRDVRAGAPVLMQIHGGGWIISNKHQQGQPLMHHVAARGWVCVAINYRLSPRATWPDQLVDCKRALAWIREHIAEYGGDPDFVVVTGGSAGGHLTAMMGLTANDPQWQPGFEAVDTKIDGMIPLYGVYDWTGTVTTRGDSGLRDILERYIVKHTRAETPELVRDASPMFHGRPDAPPGLIVHGDLDTLAPVEMARTFVEKLRAVSREPVIYVELKGAHHAFEVFNSVRTMHAIAGIDLFLAWLVSAARASASSSPGAGAPRRNDAEGSAVNGRRPTAYTEP
;
A
#
# COMPACT_ATOMS: atom_id res chain seq x y z
N MET A 1 -37.43 1.55 30.58
CA MET A 1 -36.76 2.87 30.39
C MET A 1 -35.27 2.78 30.06
N THR A 2 -34.51 1.95 30.73
CA THR A 2 -33.07 1.82 30.52
C THR A 2 -32.69 1.38 29.10
N SER A 3 -33.39 0.38 28.51
CA SER A 3 -33.15 -0.11 27.16
C SER A 3 -33.42 0.95 26.07
N SER A 4 -34.43 1.83 26.24
CA SER A 4 -34.71 2.89 25.28
C SER A 4 -33.62 3.96 25.26
N TRP A 5 -33.06 4.33 26.42
CA TRP A 5 -31.93 5.25 26.50
C TRP A 5 -30.63 4.64 25.97
N LEU A 6 -30.42 3.32 26.20
CA LEU A 6 -29.29 2.60 25.60
C LEU A 6 -29.39 2.60 24.08
N LEU A 7 -30.58 2.37 23.53
CA LEU A 7 -30.78 2.41 22.08
C LEU A 7 -30.51 3.81 21.51
N LEU A 8 -30.97 4.88 22.20
CA LEU A 8 -30.70 6.24 21.76
C LEU A 8 -29.21 6.59 21.83
N ALA A 9 -28.52 6.25 22.92
CA ALA A 9 -27.07 6.46 23.04
C ALA A 9 -26.31 5.72 21.94
N PHE A 10 -26.68 4.48 21.66
CA PHE A 10 -26.11 3.68 20.59
C PHE A 10 -26.36 4.32 19.20
N ALA A 11 -27.60 4.79 18.94
CA ALA A 11 -27.95 5.45 17.69
C ALA A 11 -27.14 6.73 17.47
N VAL A 12 -26.99 7.57 18.51
CA VAL A 12 -26.16 8.78 18.44
C VAL A 12 -24.70 8.43 18.15
N TRP A 13 -24.15 7.43 18.87
CA TRP A 13 -22.79 6.96 18.61
C TRP A 13 -22.62 6.46 17.17
N ALA A 14 -23.51 5.59 16.66
CA ALA A 14 -23.46 5.08 15.31
C ALA A 14 -23.58 6.20 14.26
N GLY A 15 -24.50 7.15 14.49
CA GLY A 15 -24.67 8.32 13.63
C GLY A 15 -23.43 9.22 13.58
N LEU A 16 -22.80 9.49 14.72
CA LEU A 16 -21.56 10.28 14.79
C LEU A 16 -20.40 9.57 14.07
N TRP A 17 -20.25 8.26 14.25
CA TRP A 17 -19.21 7.47 13.56
C TRP A 17 -19.41 7.50 12.04
N THR A 18 -20.64 7.32 11.58
CA THR A 18 -20.97 7.42 10.16
C THR A 18 -20.76 8.85 9.63
N LEU A 19 -21.11 9.88 10.38
CA LEU A 19 -20.86 11.27 9.97
C LEU A 19 -19.38 11.58 9.83
N VAL A 20 -18.56 11.12 10.79
CA VAL A 20 -17.09 11.28 10.76
C VAL A 20 -16.48 10.56 9.56
N SER A 21 -17.06 9.44 9.08
CA SER A 21 -16.56 8.76 7.88
C SER A 21 -16.76 9.56 6.58
N PHE A 22 -17.70 10.50 6.53
CA PHE A 22 -17.90 11.41 5.38
C PHE A 22 -17.25 12.78 5.57
N LYS A 23 -17.06 13.21 6.83
CA LYS A 23 -16.47 14.52 7.17
C LYS A 23 -15.47 14.35 8.30
N PRO A 24 -14.31 13.74 8.03
CA PRO A 24 -13.31 13.51 9.05
C PRO A 24 -12.69 14.85 9.52
N PRO A 25 -12.38 14.99 10.82
CA PRO A 25 -11.75 16.19 11.34
C PRO A 25 -10.26 16.24 10.98
N TYR A 26 -9.78 17.41 10.56
CA TYR A 26 -8.37 17.66 10.26
C TYR A 26 -7.63 18.37 11.42
N ARG A 27 -8.34 18.88 12.40
CA ARG A 27 -7.81 19.60 13.57
C ARG A 27 -8.75 19.45 14.77
N PRO A 28 -8.27 19.52 16.00
CA PRO A 28 -6.85 19.40 16.42
C PRO A 28 -6.28 17.98 16.20
N PRO A 29 -4.94 17.77 16.34
CA PRO A 29 -4.30 16.46 16.03
C PRO A 29 -4.93 15.26 16.76
N VAL A 30 -5.37 15.43 18.00
CA VAL A 30 -6.02 14.36 18.78
C VAL A 30 -7.36 13.94 18.14
N LEU A 31 -8.20 14.91 17.74
CA LEU A 31 -9.47 14.62 17.05
C LEU A 31 -9.21 14.08 15.64
N MET A 32 -8.16 14.51 14.96
CA MET A 32 -7.72 13.96 13.68
C MET A 32 -7.38 12.47 13.81
N ALA A 33 -6.58 12.09 14.80
CA ALA A 33 -6.20 10.69 15.02
C ALA A 33 -7.42 9.80 15.37
N VAL A 34 -8.26 10.23 16.32
CA VAL A 34 -9.48 9.50 16.69
C VAL A 34 -10.44 9.44 15.50
N GLY A 35 -10.62 10.58 14.80
CA GLY A 35 -11.47 10.67 13.61
C GLY A 35 -10.98 9.80 12.48
N PHE A 36 -9.67 9.70 12.28
CA PHE A 36 -9.08 8.76 11.30
C PHE A 36 -9.49 7.32 11.60
N PHE A 37 -9.22 6.82 12.81
CA PHE A 37 -9.57 5.43 13.15
C PHE A 37 -11.07 5.15 13.04
N ALA A 38 -11.92 6.09 13.49
CA ALA A 38 -13.35 5.99 13.39
C ALA A 38 -13.81 5.96 11.92
N ALA A 39 -13.33 6.89 11.10
CA ALA A 39 -13.71 7.03 9.71
C ALA A 39 -13.22 5.84 8.87
N TRP A 40 -11.94 5.49 8.97
CA TRP A 40 -11.31 4.40 8.25
C TRP A 40 -11.98 3.05 8.54
N SER A 41 -12.14 2.67 9.83
CA SER A 41 -12.77 1.41 10.19
C SER A 41 -14.25 1.36 9.77
N THR A 42 -14.97 2.48 9.92
CA THR A 42 -16.39 2.57 9.53
C THR A 42 -16.57 2.42 8.03
N THR A 43 -15.72 3.07 7.23
CA THR A 43 -15.80 3.03 5.76
C THR A 43 -15.40 1.66 5.22
N GLU A 44 -14.25 1.14 5.63
CA GLU A 44 -13.72 -0.10 5.06
C GLU A 44 -14.45 -1.35 5.60
N LEU A 45 -14.98 -1.29 6.81
CA LEU A 45 -15.77 -2.39 7.41
C LEU A 45 -17.27 -2.10 7.41
N ALA A 46 -17.77 -1.23 6.54
CA ALA A 46 -19.18 -0.83 6.49
C ALA A 46 -20.17 -2.03 6.42
N PRO A 47 -19.94 -3.11 5.64
CA PRO A 47 -20.81 -4.28 5.67
C PRO A 47 -20.89 -4.95 7.05
N TRP A 48 -19.77 -5.00 7.77
CA TRP A 48 -19.71 -5.53 9.13
C TRP A 48 -20.43 -4.64 10.12
N HIS A 49 -20.26 -3.31 10.00
CA HIS A 49 -20.97 -2.32 10.82
C HIS A 49 -22.49 -2.46 10.66
N LEU A 50 -22.99 -2.68 9.44
CA LEU A 50 -24.42 -2.92 9.20
C LEU A 50 -24.90 -4.19 9.94
N VAL A 51 -24.21 -5.31 9.77
CA VAL A 51 -24.62 -6.60 10.34
C VAL A 51 -24.69 -6.56 11.87
N TRP A 52 -23.59 -6.14 12.55
CA TRP A 52 -23.61 -6.17 14.01
C TRP A 52 -24.45 -5.06 14.63
N GLN A 53 -24.59 -3.86 13.98
CA GLN A 53 -25.47 -2.81 14.47
C GLN A 53 -26.93 -3.24 14.38
N ILE A 54 -27.36 -3.86 13.30
CA ILE A 54 -28.73 -4.42 13.17
C ILE A 54 -28.96 -5.47 14.25
N ALA A 55 -28.00 -6.36 14.51
CA ALA A 55 -28.12 -7.37 15.56
C ALA A 55 -28.28 -6.75 16.97
N VAL A 56 -27.45 -5.74 17.31
CA VAL A 56 -27.56 -5.02 18.60
C VAL A 56 -28.91 -4.32 18.73
N VAL A 57 -29.36 -3.64 17.70
CA VAL A 57 -30.67 -2.95 17.68
C VAL A 57 -31.81 -3.94 17.87
N ALA A 58 -31.79 -5.10 17.17
CA ALA A 58 -32.80 -6.13 17.32
C ALA A 58 -32.84 -6.66 18.76
N VAL A 59 -31.70 -6.93 19.37
CA VAL A 59 -31.62 -7.35 20.78
C VAL A 59 -32.20 -6.29 21.71
N LEU A 60 -31.83 -5.01 21.56
CA LEU A 60 -32.36 -3.95 22.40
C LEU A 60 -33.89 -3.78 22.24
N ILE A 61 -34.42 -3.98 21.03
CA ILE A 61 -35.89 -3.94 20.78
C ILE A 61 -36.57 -5.09 21.52
N VAL A 62 -36.05 -6.32 21.47
CA VAL A 62 -36.57 -7.46 22.23
C VAL A 62 -36.60 -7.17 23.73
N PHE A 63 -35.60 -6.45 24.25
CA PHE A 63 -35.56 -5.99 25.64
C PHE A 63 -36.39 -4.71 25.90
N GLY A 64 -37.32 -4.37 25.00
CA GLY A 64 -38.33 -3.30 25.21
C GLY A 64 -37.77 -1.89 24.95
N ALA A 65 -36.79 -1.72 24.09
CA ALA A 65 -36.22 -0.42 23.78
C ALA A 65 -37.24 0.56 23.12
N LEU A 66 -38.34 0.06 22.57
CA LEU A 66 -39.39 0.88 21.98
C LEU A 66 -40.57 1.18 22.93
N HIS A 67 -40.49 0.79 24.21
CA HIS A 67 -41.55 1.07 25.19
C HIS A 67 -41.60 2.55 25.62
N SER A 68 -40.62 3.37 25.30
CA SER A 68 -40.60 4.81 25.61
C SER A 68 -40.00 5.63 24.47
N TRP A 69 -40.28 6.94 24.47
CA TRP A 69 -39.94 7.87 23.39
C TRP A 69 -38.47 7.86 22.93
N PRO A 70 -37.41 7.66 23.80
CA PRO A 70 -36.03 7.68 23.32
C PRO A 70 -35.74 6.60 22.29
N GLY A 71 -36.39 5.44 22.42
CA GLY A 71 -36.26 4.36 21.45
C GLY A 71 -36.80 4.72 20.06
N TRP A 72 -37.90 5.44 20.02
CA TRP A 72 -38.46 5.90 18.75
C TRP A 72 -37.63 7.00 18.09
N VAL A 73 -37.01 7.90 18.88
CA VAL A 73 -36.07 8.90 18.36
C VAL A 73 -34.76 8.23 17.81
N ALA A 74 -34.35 7.11 18.38
CA ALA A 74 -33.18 6.37 17.92
C ALA A 74 -33.38 5.82 16.48
N LEU A 75 -34.58 5.41 16.10
CA LEU A 75 -34.83 4.76 14.80
C LEU A 75 -34.42 5.60 13.59
N PRO A 76 -34.87 6.87 13.44
CA PRO A 76 -34.47 7.70 12.31
C PRO A 76 -32.97 7.99 12.28
N ILE A 77 -32.32 8.11 13.44
CA ILE A 77 -30.85 8.28 13.53
C ILE A 77 -30.14 7.02 12.99
N LEU A 78 -30.59 5.83 13.40
CA LEU A 78 -30.05 4.56 12.91
C LEU A 78 -30.30 4.39 11.41
N ALA A 79 -31.51 4.72 10.93
CA ALA A 79 -31.83 4.65 9.51
C ALA A 79 -30.89 5.54 8.69
N ALA A 80 -30.65 6.78 9.13
CA ALA A 80 -29.69 7.70 8.50
C ALA A 80 -28.25 7.15 8.53
N SER A 81 -27.82 6.59 9.67
CA SER A 81 -26.50 5.94 9.81
C SER A 81 -26.35 4.76 8.84
N TRP A 82 -27.32 3.84 8.79
CA TRP A 82 -27.28 2.68 7.91
C TRP A 82 -27.34 3.05 6.43
N PHE A 83 -28.10 4.08 6.09
CA PHE A 83 -28.08 4.65 4.73
C PHE A 83 -26.68 5.18 4.38
N GLY A 84 -26.01 5.88 5.30
CA GLY A 84 -24.62 6.33 5.14
C GLY A 84 -23.67 5.16 4.96
N LEU A 85 -23.76 4.10 5.77
CA LEU A 85 -22.93 2.89 5.61
C LEU A 85 -23.15 2.21 4.24
N ALA A 86 -24.42 2.08 3.81
CA ALA A 86 -24.74 1.56 2.48
C ALA A 86 -24.18 2.43 1.34
N ALA A 87 -24.21 3.77 1.51
CA ALA A 87 -23.60 4.69 0.57
C ALA A 87 -22.06 4.53 0.50
N SER A 88 -21.40 4.27 1.64
CA SER A 88 -19.96 3.96 1.69
C SER A 88 -19.62 2.67 0.91
N VAL A 89 -20.44 1.62 1.07
CA VAL A 89 -20.28 0.38 0.28
C VAL A 89 -20.43 0.65 -1.21
N LYS A 90 -21.47 1.40 -1.60
CA LYS A 90 -21.71 1.79 -2.99
C LYS A 90 -20.54 2.62 -3.55
N GLY A 91 -20.02 3.57 -2.78
CA GLY A 91 -18.82 4.34 -3.14
C GLY A 91 -17.59 3.45 -3.34
N SER A 92 -17.41 2.44 -2.48
CA SER A 92 -16.30 1.48 -2.59
C SER A 92 -16.34 0.65 -3.88
N VAL A 93 -17.52 0.36 -4.43
CA VAL A 93 -17.68 -0.33 -5.73
C VAL A 93 -17.22 0.56 -6.90
N GLN A 94 -17.28 1.89 -6.78
CA GLN A 94 -16.83 2.81 -7.84
C GLN A 94 -15.30 2.76 -8.05
N THR A 95 -14.54 2.24 -7.09
CA THR A 95 -13.09 2.07 -7.16
C THR A 95 -12.65 1.32 -8.44
N ASP A 96 -13.41 0.33 -8.89
CA ASP A 96 -13.13 -0.37 -10.15
C ASP A 96 -13.12 0.56 -11.37
N ARG A 97 -14.07 1.49 -11.44
CA ARG A 97 -14.15 2.49 -12.52
C ARG A 97 -13.03 3.52 -12.39
N GLU A 98 -12.76 3.99 -11.19
CA GLU A 98 -11.69 4.96 -10.92
C GLU A 98 -10.33 4.45 -11.43
N PHE A 99 -10.00 3.17 -11.19
CA PHE A 99 -8.81 2.54 -11.74
C PHE A 99 -8.87 2.41 -13.26
N THR A 100 -9.97 1.89 -13.82
CA THR A 100 -10.09 1.67 -15.26
C THR A 100 -10.01 2.97 -16.05
N ASP A 101 -10.67 4.02 -15.57
CA ASP A 101 -10.67 5.33 -16.21
C ASP A 101 -9.29 5.99 -16.13
N ALA A 102 -8.57 5.87 -14.99
CA ALA A 102 -7.22 6.37 -14.83
C ALA A 102 -6.20 5.65 -15.74
N LEU A 103 -6.29 4.31 -15.84
CA LEU A 103 -5.48 3.51 -16.76
C LEU A 103 -5.74 3.92 -18.21
N ARG A 104 -7.01 4.01 -18.61
CA ARG A 104 -7.39 4.43 -19.96
C ARG A 104 -6.91 5.85 -20.29
N ALA A 105 -7.05 6.78 -19.35
CA ALA A 105 -6.61 8.17 -19.54
C ALA A 105 -5.10 8.31 -19.73
N SER A 106 -4.31 7.45 -19.05
CA SER A 106 -2.85 7.52 -19.07
C SER A 106 -2.19 6.64 -20.12
N LEU A 107 -2.76 5.48 -20.41
CA LEU A 107 -2.19 4.47 -21.32
C LEU A 107 -2.88 4.44 -22.71
N GLY A 108 -3.95 5.21 -22.89
CA GLY A 108 -4.74 5.26 -24.12
C GLY A 108 -5.97 4.33 -24.11
N PRO A 109 -6.89 4.51 -25.10
CA PRO A 109 -8.19 3.84 -25.09
C PRO A 109 -8.13 2.31 -25.22
N ASN A 110 -7.10 1.80 -25.88
CA ASN A 110 -6.93 0.37 -26.18
C ASN A 110 -5.80 -0.28 -25.36
N TRP A 111 -5.47 0.28 -24.20
CA TRP A 111 -4.36 -0.19 -23.37
C TRP A 111 -4.48 -1.67 -22.96
N ASP A 112 -5.69 -2.16 -22.79
CA ASP A 112 -6.00 -3.55 -22.41
C ASP A 112 -5.78 -4.55 -23.56
N ALA A 113 -5.85 -4.10 -24.81
CA ALA A 113 -5.51 -4.94 -25.98
C ALA A 113 -4.01 -5.28 -26.05
N ALA A 114 -3.16 -4.49 -25.37
CA ALA A 114 -1.72 -4.74 -25.26
C ALA A 114 -1.35 -5.74 -24.15
N LEU A 115 -2.32 -6.17 -23.33
CA LEU A 115 -2.07 -7.14 -22.26
C LEU A 115 -1.78 -8.52 -22.86
N ASP A 116 -0.76 -9.20 -22.32
CA ASP A 116 -0.46 -10.58 -22.68
C ASP A 116 -1.65 -11.48 -22.28
N PRO A 117 -2.29 -12.19 -23.22
CA PRO A 117 -3.41 -13.09 -22.92
C PRO A 117 -3.07 -14.20 -21.93
N ALA A 118 -1.77 -14.54 -21.78
CA ALA A 118 -1.31 -15.53 -20.80
C ALA A 118 -1.37 -15.00 -19.35
N LEU A 119 -1.51 -13.68 -19.17
CA LEU A 119 -1.73 -13.07 -17.87
C LEU A 119 -3.23 -13.08 -17.57
N GLU A 120 -3.70 -14.16 -16.95
CA GLU A 120 -5.09 -14.27 -16.51
C GLU A 120 -5.46 -13.09 -15.62
N GLN A 121 -6.47 -12.33 -16.01
CA GLN A 121 -6.92 -11.18 -15.23
C GLN A 121 -7.71 -11.65 -14.01
N ALA A 122 -7.47 -11.02 -12.87
CA ALA A 122 -8.29 -11.22 -11.68
C ALA A 122 -9.73 -10.83 -11.99
N GLY A 123 -10.67 -11.69 -11.62
CA GLY A 123 -12.09 -11.33 -11.73
C GLY A 123 -12.38 -10.05 -10.96
N ARG A 124 -13.05 -9.09 -11.59
CA ARG A 124 -13.43 -7.79 -11.00
C ARG A 124 -14.57 -7.89 -9.98
N HIS A 125 -15.06 -9.10 -9.75
CA HIS A 125 -16.17 -9.32 -8.81
C HIS A 125 -15.68 -9.33 -7.37
N VAL A 126 -16.44 -8.66 -6.52
CA VAL A 126 -16.20 -8.68 -5.07
C VAL A 126 -16.35 -10.10 -4.52
N ASN A 127 -15.31 -10.59 -3.92
CA ASN A 127 -15.37 -11.87 -3.21
C ASN A 127 -15.94 -11.65 -1.80
N TRP A 128 -17.24 -11.78 -1.66
CA TRP A 128 -17.95 -11.56 -0.40
C TRP A 128 -17.50 -12.48 0.73
N ALA A 129 -17.03 -13.70 0.44
CA ALA A 129 -16.47 -14.59 1.47
C ALA A 129 -15.20 -14.01 2.09
N ARG A 130 -14.42 -13.22 1.34
CA ARG A 130 -13.26 -12.50 1.88
C ARG A 130 -13.65 -11.24 2.62
N VAL A 131 -14.62 -10.50 2.13
CA VAL A 131 -15.19 -9.34 2.85
C VAL A 131 -15.77 -9.79 4.19
N ALA A 132 -16.38 -10.99 4.24
CA ALA A 132 -16.83 -11.61 5.49
C ALA A 132 -15.68 -12.01 6.45
N LEU A 133 -14.45 -12.10 5.95
CA LEU A 133 -13.25 -12.42 6.72
C LEU A 133 -12.18 -11.33 6.52
N PRO A 134 -12.38 -10.11 7.04
CA PRO A 134 -11.59 -8.93 6.68
C PRO A 134 -10.11 -9.03 7.06
N PHE A 135 -9.75 -9.90 7.99
CA PHE A 135 -8.37 -10.13 8.46
C PHE A 135 -7.77 -11.45 7.97
N TRP A 136 -8.49 -12.22 7.12
CA TRP A 136 -7.99 -13.48 6.59
C TRP A 136 -7.39 -13.30 5.19
N PHE A 137 -6.08 -13.13 5.11
CA PHE A 137 -5.38 -12.79 3.86
C PHE A 137 -4.84 -14.00 3.10
N ARG A 138 -4.59 -15.12 3.79
CA ARG A 138 -3.97 -16.32 3.21
C ARG A 138 -4.67 -16.79 1.94
N ARG A 139 -3.87 -17.16 0.93
CA ARG A 139 -4.32 -17.78 -0.31
C ARG A 139 -3.80 -19.22 -0.40
N ARG A 140 -4.64 -20.08 -0.97
CA ARG A 140 -4.24 -21.49 -1.17
C ARG A 140 -3.00 -21.55 -2.06
N GLY A 141 -2.03 -22.37 -1.70
CA GLY A 141 -0.77 -22.54 -2.45
C GLY A 141 0.29 -21.49 -2.18
N VAL A 142 -0.03 -20.34 -1.54
CA VAL A 142 0.97 -19.35 -1.17
C VAL A 142 1.74 -19.78 0.07
N GLN A 143 3.05 -19.83 -0.05
CA GLN A 143 4.01 -20.12 1.02
C GLN A 143 4.76 -18.85 1.41
N ARG A 144 5.22 -18.79 2.65
CA ARG A 144 6.03 -17.72 3.18
C ARG A 144 7.33 -18.27 3.74
N VAL A 145 8.46 -17.74 3.25
CA VAL A 145 9.78 -17.92 3.87
C VAL A 145 10.05 -16.66 4.69
N ALA A 146 10.19 -16.84 6.00
CA ALA A 146 10.13 -15.72 6.94
C ALA A 146 11.49 -15.36 7.53
N ASN A 147 11.66 -14.06 7.86
CA ASN A 147 12.78 -13.53 8.64
C ASN A 147 14.15 -13.74 8.02
N ILE A 148 14.24 -13.69 6.69
CA ILE A 148 15.51 -13.71 5.95
C ILE A 148 16.23 -12.40 6.24
N GLN A 149 17.51 -12.47 6.59
CA GLN A 149 18.36 -11.31 6.84
C GLN A 149 18.91 -10.78 5.53
N TYR A 150 18.76 -9.48 5.25
CA TYR A 150 19.21 -8.86 4.01
C TYR A 150 20.44 -7.96 4.17
N VAL A 151 20.99 -7.84 5.39
CA VAL A 151 22.29 -7.20 5.68
C VAL A 151 23.13 -8.20 6.44
N GLU A 152 24.25 -8.61 5.88
CA GLU A 152 25.16 -9.56 6.50
C GLU A 152 25.76 -9.02 7.81
N GLY A 153 25.98 -9.92 8.78
CA GLY A 153 26.60 -9.58 10.06
C GLY A 153 25.73 -8.72 10.99
N ASP A 154 24.53 -8.33 10.57
CA ASP A 154 23.65 -7.49 11.39
C ASP A 154 22.67 -8.31 12.23
N ALA A 155 22.79 -8.17 13.56
CA ALA A 155 21.86 -8.79 14.50
C ALA A 155 20.51 -8.03 14.61
N LEU A 156 20.32 -6.91 13.90
CA LEU A 156 19.12 -6.09 14.02
C LEU A 156 17.90 -6.82 13.44
N LYS A 157 16.86 -6.96 14.24
CA LYS A 157 15.58 -7.53 13.79
C LYS A 157 14.92 -6.71 12.67
N ARG A 158 15.39 -5.47 12.41
CA ARG A 158 14.85 -4.58 11.38
C ARG A 158 15.40 -4.84 9.99
N HIS A 159 16.55 -5.47 9.85
CA HIS A 159 17.12 -5.88 8.56
C HIS A 159 16.65 -7.29 8.14
N ARG A 160 15.34 -7.53 8.24
CA ARG A 160 14.72 -8.80 7.87
C ARG A 160 13.58 -8.60 6.89
N LEU A 161 13.48 -9.53 5.96
CA LEU A 161 12.41 -9.59 4.98
C LEU A 161 11.72 -10.96 5.01
N ASP A 162 10.55 -11.03 4.37
CA ASP A 162 9.82 -12.28 4.11
C ASP A 162 9.55 -12.40 2.63
N VAL A 163 9.68 -13.61 2.10
CA VAL A 163 9.35 -13.93 0.72
C VAL A 163 8.05 -14.71 0.68
N TYR A 164 7.06 -14.22 -0.06
CA TYR A 164 5.78 -14.88 -0.35
C TYR A 164 5.77 -15.33 -1.80
N ARG A 165 5.48 -16.61 -2.06
CA ARG A 165 5.41 -17.16 -3.41
C ARG A 165 4.40 -18.30 -3.49
N HIS A 166 3.85 -18.57 -4.65
CA HIS A 166 3.10 -19.80 -4.86
C HIS A 166 4.09 -20.99 -4.82
N ARG A 167 3.63 -22.17 -4.29
CA ARG A 167 4.47 -23.38 -4.26
C ARG A 167 4.99 -23.81 -5.63
N ASP A 168 4.17 -23.55 -6.68
CA ASP A 168 4.42 -23.90 -8.06
C ASP A 168 4.92 -22.69 -8.89
N VAL A 169 5.55 -21.71 -8.22
CA VAL A 169 6.11 -20.54 -8.91
C VAL A 169 7.17 -20.97 -9.92
N ARG A 170 7.08 -20.41 -11.13
CA ARG A 170 8.06 -20.67 -12.19
C ARG A 170 9.28 -19.77 -11.98
N ALA A 171 10.47 -20.27 -12.38
CA ALA A 171 11.67 -19.46 -12.39
C ALA A 171 11.51 -18.24 -13.32
N GLY A 172 12.08 -17.09 -12.91
CA GLY A 172 11.92 -15.82 -13.62
C GLY A 172 10.57 -15.16 -13.43
N ALA A 173 9.89 -15.44 -12.30
CA ALA A 173 8.66 -14.76 -11.93
C ALA A 173 8.91 -13.28 -11.56
N PRO A 174 8.07 -12.33 -11.99
CA PRO A 174 8.23 -10.93 -11.62
C PRO A 174 8.16 -10.73 -10.11
N VAL A 175 8.86 -9.71 -9.61
CA VAL A 175 9.01 -9.46 -8.16
C VAL A 175 8.23 -8.22 -7.75
N LEU A 176 7.47 -8.32 -6.65
CA LEU A 176 6.82 -7.19 -5.99
C LEU A 176 7.44 -6.98 -4.60
N MET A 177 8.16 -5.88 -4.42
CA MET A 177 8.69 -5.49 -3.12
C MET A 177 7.69 -4.61 -2.38
N GLN A 178 7.31 -5.01 -1.16
CA GLN A 178 6.37 -4.29 -0.29
C GLN A 178 7.09 -3.58 0.85
N ILE A 179 6.89 -2.26 0.97
CA ILE A 179 7.42 -1.41 2.04
C ILE A 179 6.27 -1.00 2.97
N HIS A 180 6.35 -1.33 4.26
CA HIS A 180 5.29 -0.98 5.21
C HIS A 180 5.28 0.51 5.57
N GLY A 181 4.13 1.03 5.96
CA GLY A 181 3.97 2.39 6.51
C GLY A 181 4.23 2.47 8.01
N GLY A 182 3.49 3.35 8.67
CA GLY A 182 3.60 3.55 10.13
C GLY A 182 4.42 4.79 10.51
N GLY A 183 4.41 5.85 9.69
CA GLY A 183 5.05 7.14 9.98
C GLY A 183 6.55 7.03 10.23
N TRP A 184 7.22 6.02 9.65
CA TRP A 184 8.65 5.70 9.86
C TRP A 184 9.02 5.36 11.31
N ILE A 185 8.05 5.27 12.23
CA ILE A 185 8.25 5.10 13.69
C ILE A 185 7.77 3.73 14.16
N ILE A 186 6.67 3.23 13.62
CA ILE A 186 6.01 1.99 14.04
C ILE A 186 5.78 1.06 12.85
N SER A 187 5.18 -0.11 13.12
CA SER A 187 4.80 -1.12 12.13
C SER A 187 5.92 -2.08 11.75
N ASN A 188 5.59 -3.02 10.90
CA ASN A 188 6.48 -4.05 10.39
C ASN A 188 5.90 -4.71 9.12
N LYS A 189 6.68 -5.56 8.47
CA LYS A 189 6.36 -6.29 7.23
C LYS A 189 5.10 -7.15 7.24
N HIS A 190 4.44 -7.34 8.41
CA HIS A 190 3.23 -8.14 8.54
C HIS A 190 1.93 -7.33 8.62
N GLN A 191 2.00 -6.01 8.73
CA GLN A 191 0.83 -5.19 9.08
C GLN A 191 0.16 -4.50 7.88
N GLN A 192 0.87 -4.31 6.76
CA GLN A 192 0.32 -3.69 5.56
C GLN A 192 0.61 -4.50 4.31
N GLY A 193 -0.17 -4.26 3.24
CA GLY A 193 -0.01 -4.90 1.94
C GLY A 193 -0.35 -6.40 1.92
N GLN A 194 -0.81 -6.98 3.03
CA GLN A 194 -1.07 -8.42 3.12
C GLN A 194 -2.12 -8.90 2.10
N PRO A 195 -3.28 -8.21 1.91
CA PRO A 195 -4.25 -8.60 0.89
C PRO A 195 -3.64 -8.62 -0.51
N LEU A 196 -2.88 -7.57 -0.86
CA LEU A 196 -2.22 -7.43 -2.16
C LEU A 196 -1.15 -8.50 -2.36
N MET A 197 -0.21 -8.64 -1.43
CA MET A 197 0.89 -9.62 -1.54
C MET A 197 0.39 -11.06 -1.71
N HIS A 198 -0.58 -11.46 -0.88
CA HIS A 198 -1.16 -12.79 -1.01
C HIS A 198 -1.92 -12.98 -2.33
N HIS A 199 -2.55 -11.93 -2.86
CA HIS A 199 -3.21 -11.99 -4.16
C HIS A 199 -2.20 -12.16 -5.29
N VAL A 200 -1.19 -11.30 -5.34
CA VAL A 200 -0.20 -11.26 -6.41
C VAL A 200 0.68 -12.51 -6.38
N ALA A 201 1.07 -13.00 -5.18
CA ALA A 201 1.81 -14.26 -5.05
C ALA A 201 1.00 -15.49 -5.53
N ALA A 202 -0.32 -15.50 -5.29
CA ALA A 202 -1.20 -16.56 -5.82
C ALA A 202 -1.31 -16.54 -7.36
N ARG A 203 -0.93 -15.43 -8.00
CA ARG A 203 -0.91 -15.24 -9.45
C ARG A 203 0.46 -15.44 -10.08
N GLY A 204 1.40 -16.01 -9.33
CA GLY A 204 2.70 -16.43 -9.82
C GLY A 204 3.82 -15.38 -9.68
N TRP A 205 3.61 -14.29 -8.96
CA TRP A 205 4.66 -13.35 -8.60
C TRP A 205 5.42 -13.84 -7.35
N VAL A 206 6.64 -13.34 -7.17
CA VAL A 206 7.37 -13.44 -5.91
C VAL A 206 7.23 -12.09 -5.19
N CYS A 207 6.65 -12.10 -3.98
CA CYS A 207 6.46 -10.88 -3.20
C CYS A 207 7.45 -10.84 -2.04
N VAL A 208 8.13 -9.71 -1.84
CA VAL A 208 9.12 -9.51 -0.78
C VAL A 208 8.66 -8.40 0.14
N ALA A 209 8.30 -8.75 1.38
CA ALA A 209 7.91 -7.77 2.41
C ALA A 209 9.12 -7.46 3.30
N ILE A 210 9.51 -6.21 3.37
CA ILE A 210 10.69 -5.79 4.13
C ILE A 210 10.36 -5.09 5.43
N ASN A 211 11.23 -5.25 6.43
CA ASN A 211 11.37 -4.31 7.51
C ASN A 211 12.51 -3.34 7.17
N TYR A 212 12.48 -2.16 7.76
CA TYR A 212 13.54 -1.17 7.74
C TYR A 212 13.70 -0.55 9.14
N ARG A 213 14.82 0.11 9.42
CA ARG A 213 15.06 0.78 10.70
C ARG A 213 14.04 1.89 10.95
N LEU A 214 13.57 1.99 12.18
CA LEU A 214 12.53 2.93 12.58
C LEU A 214 13.09 4.03 13.48
N SER A 215 12.59 5.23 13.31
CA SER A 215 12.80 6.34 14.21
C SER A 215 12.10 6.10 15.57
N PRO A 216 12.52 6.71 16.66
CA PRO A 216 13.61 7.68 16.75
C PRO A 216 15.01 7.08 16.84
N ARG A 217 15.16 5.75 16.81
CA ARG A 217 16.49 5.11 16.84
C ARG A 217 17.25 5.36 15.53
N ALA A 218 16.58 5.25 14.40
CA ALA A 218 17.09 5.66 13.10
C ALA A 218 16.74 7.14 12.82
N THR A 219 17.47 7.74 11.91
CA THR A 219 17.25 9.11 11.41
C THR A 219 17.21 9.07 9.89
N TRP A 220 16.44 9.95 9.24
CA TRP A 220 16.51 10.06 7.79
C TRP A 220 17.97 10.36 7.36
N PRO A 221 18.51 9.65 6.36
CA PRO A 221 17.85 8.78 5.37
C PRO A 221 17.94 7.26 5.65
N ASP A 222 18.22 6.80 6.86
CA ASP A 222 18.41 5.38 7.19
C ASP A 222 17.31 4.47 6.61
N GLN A 223 16.07 4.94 6.62
CA GLN A 223 14.91 4.18 6.14
C GLN A 223 14.99 3.91 4.62
N LEU A 224 15.39 4.92 3.84
CA LEU A 224 15.54 4.77 2.39
C LEU A 224 16.75 3.90 2.04
N VAL A 225 17.88 4.09 2.75
CA VAL A 225 19.09 3.28 2.57
C VAL A 225 18.78 1.80 2.82
N ASP A 226 18.00 1.49 3.87
CA ASP A 226 17.61 0.11 4.17
C ASP A 226 16.72 -0.49 3.07
N CYS A 227 15.78 0.29 2.52
CA CYS A 227 14.96 -0.14 1.38
C CYS A 227 15.82 -0.47 0.16
N LYS A 228 16.82 0.38 -0.15
CA LYS A 228 17.76 0.13 -1.25
C LYS A 228 18.66 -1.09 -0.99
N ARG A 229 19.11 -1.31 0.25
CA ARG A 229 19.84 -2.54 0.62
C ARG A 229 18.97 -3.80 0.46
N ALA A 230 17.70 -3.72 0.80
CA ALA A 230 16.77 -4.83 0.56
C ALA A 230 16.60 -5.11 -0.94
N LEU A 231 16.56 -4.06 -1.79
CA LEU A 231 16.56 -4.23 -3.24
C LEU A 231 17.88 -4.85 -3.75
N ALA A 232 19.02 -4.45 -3.21
CA ALA A 232 20.30 -5.07 -3.52
C ALA A 232 20.29 -6.58 -3.21
N TRP A 233 19.75 -6.95 -2.04
CA TRP A 233 19.54 -8.36 -1.68
C TRP A 233 18.60 -9.08 -2.68
N ILE A 234 17.53 -8.44 -3.12
CA ILE A 234 16.63 -9.00 -4.14
C ILE A 234 17.38 -9.28 -5.44
N ARG A 235 18.21 -8.33 -5.91
CA ARG A 235 19.02 -8.51 -7.11
C ARG A 235 19.95 -9.72 -7.03
N GLU A 236 20.50 -10.00 -5.86
CA GLU A 236 21.47 -11.08 -5.64
C GLU A 236 20.82 -12.44 -5.39
N HIS A 237 19.70 -12.49 -4.65
CA HIS A 237 19.21 -13.75 -4.06
C HIS A 237 17.82 -14.19 -4.52
N ILE A 238 17.01 -13.31 -5.13
CA ILE A 238 15.59 -13.62 -5.35
C ILE A 238 15.36 -14.76 -6.34
N ALA A 239 16.34 -15.05 -7.19
CA ALA A 239 16.32 -16.19 -8.12
C ALA A 239 16.21 -17.54 -7.38
N GLU A 240 16.79 -17.66 -6.18
CA GLU A 240 16.68 -18.85 -5.32
C GLU A 240 15.23 -19.14 -4.89
N TYR A 241 14.39 -18.10 -4.92
CA TYR A 241 12.97 -18.16 -4.60
C TYR A 241 12.06 -18.19 -5.83
N GLY A 242 12.66 -18.26 -7.03
CA GLY A 242 11.98 -18.28 -8.32
C GLY A 242 11.67 -16.89 -8.89
N GLY A 243 12.11 -15.81 -8.24
CA GLY A 243 11.92 -14.45 -8.73
C GLY A 243 12.90 -14.05 -9.83
N ASP A 244 12.52 -13.08 -10.64
CA ASP A 244 13.36 -12.43 -11.63
C ASP A 244 14.08 -11.26 -10.96
N PRO A 245 15.43 -11.32 -10.79
CA PRO A 245 16.17 -10.22 -10.20
C PRO A 245 16.16 -8.95 -11.06
N ASP A 246 15.90 -9.06 -12.35
CA ASP A 246 15.93 -7.96 -13.30
C ASP A 246 14.55 -7.29 -13.50
N PHE A 247 13.49 -7.83 -12.92
CA PHE A 247 12.13 -7.23 -12.97
C PHE A 247 11.52 -7.06 -11.59
N VAL A 248 11.64 -5.85 -11.03
CA VAL A 248 11.20 -5.53 -9.67
C VAL A 248 10.28 -4.31 -9.65
N VAL A 249 9.04 -4.50 -9.18
CA VAL A 249 8.09 -3.42 -8.89
C VAL A 249 8.06 -3.17 -7.39
N VAL A 250 8.01 -1.89 -6.98
CA VAL A 250 7.98 -1.52 -5.56
C VAL A 250 6.64 -0.90 -5.21
N THR A 251 6.08 -1.31 -4.07
CA THR A 251 4.82 -0.74 -3.53
C THR A 251 4.94 -0.51 -2.03
N GLY A 252 4.10 0.38 -1.52
CA GLY A 252 4.01 0.64 -0.09
C GLY A 252 2.97 1.70 0.23
N GLY A 253 2.45 1.69 1.46
CA GLY A 253 1.44 2.63 1.91
C GLY A 253 1.99 3.66 2.91
N SER A 254 1.47 4.90 2.90
CA SER A 254 1.84 5.94 3.87
C SER A 254 3.34 6.28 3.82
N ALA A 255 4.06 6.14 4.93
CA ALA A 255 5.53 6.22 4.97
C ALA A 255 6.19 5.24 3.98
N GLY A 256 5.59 4.05 3.76
CA GLY A 256 6.02 3.11 2.71
C GLY A 256 5.75 3.64 1.30
N GLY A 257 4.67 4.39 1.09
CA GLY A 257 4.39 5.07 -0.17
C GLY A 257 5.39 6.19 -0.49
N HIS A 258 5.78 6.95 0.53
CA HIS A 258 6.90 7.89 0.45
C HIS A 258 8.20 7.19 0.03
N LEU A 259 8.58 6.12 0.75
CA LEU A 259 9.79 5.35 0.45
C LEU A 259 9.73 4.71 -0.94
N THR A 260 8.57 4.22 -1.38
CA THR A 260 8.33 3.71 -2.74
C THR A 260 8.62 4.77 -3.80
N ALA A 261 8.09 5.98 -3.63
CA ALA A 261 8.35 7.09 -4.55
C ALA A 261 9.84 7.48 -4.55
N MET A 262 10.47 7.59 -3.37
CA MET A 262 11.91 7.85 -3.27
C MET A 262 12.75 6.77 -3.94
N MET A 263 12.41 5.48 -3.80
CA MET A 263 13.09 4.38 -4.49
C MET A 263 13.08 4.57 -6.02
N GLY A 264 11.91 4.90 -6.59
CA GLY A 264 11.78 5.10 -8.04
C GLY A 264 12.51 6.34 -8.55
N LEU A 265 12.54 7.42 -7.76
CA LEU A 265 13.04 8.72 -8.18
C LEU A 265 14.51 8.98 -7.86
N THR A 266 15.13 8.16 -7.01
CA THR A 266 16.53 8.27 -6.61
C THR A 266 17.35 7.04 -6.97
N ALA A 267 16.94 6.31 -8.03
CA ALA A 267 17.66 5.13 -8.49
C ALA A 267 19.10 5.48 -8.84
N ASN A 268 20.04 4.65 -8.39
CA ASN A 268 21.49 4.76 -8.62
C ASN A 268 22.13 6.07 -8.15
N ASP A 269 21.46 6.78 -7.24
CA ASP A 269 22.03 7.97 -6.61
C ASP A 269 22.89 7.55 -5.41
N PRO A 270 24.23 7.78 -5.47
CA PRO A 270 25.17 7.36 -4.43
C PRO A 270 24.89 8.01 -3.07
N GLN A 271 24.25 9.17 -3.02
CA GLN A 271 23.85 9.81 -1.77
C GLN A 271 22.98 8.89 -0.91
N TRP A 272 22.16 8.05 -1.57
CA TRP A 272 21.21 7.14 -0.91
C TRP A 272 21.63 5.67 -0.91
N GLN A 273 22.91 5.39 -1.28
CA GLN A 273 23.44 4.04 -1.38
C GLN A 273 24.84 3.89 -0.71
N PRO A 274 25.08 4.42 0.51
CA PRO A 274 26.40 4.43 1.10
C PRO A 274 26.92 3.01 1.34
N GLY A 275 28.10 2.71 0.76
CA GLY A 275 28.78 1.42 0.86
C GLY A 275 28.28 0.33 -0.10
N PHE A 276 27.36 0.67 -1.03
CA PHE A 276 26.90 -0.21 -2.12
C PHE A 276 26.52 0.59 -3.38
N GLU A 277 27.27 1.65 -3.67
CA GLU A 277 27.02 2.62 -4.74
C GLU A 277 27.03 1.98 -6.14
N ALA A 278 27.74 0.86 -6.28
CA ALA A 278 27.83 0.13 -7.55
C ALA A 278 26.60 -0.76 -7.86
N VAL A 279 25.73 -0.97 -6.89
CA VAL A 279 24.53 -1.81 -7.09
C VAL A 279 23.47 -1.05 -7.85
N ASP A 280 22.89 -1.67 -8.89
CA ASP A 280 21.76 -1.11 -9.61
C ASP A 280 20.50 -1.14 -8.74
N THR A 281 19.98 0.04 -8.40
CA THR A 281 18.74 0.22 -7.62
C THR A 281 17.59 0.76 -8.45
N LYS A 282 17.65 0.65 -9.79
CA LYS A 282 16.49 0.90 -10.67
C LYS A 282 15.36 -0.08 -10.34
N ILE A 283 14.14 0.34 -10.59
CA ILE A 283 12.94 -0.49 -10.45
C ILE A 283 12.08 -0.34 -11.72
N ASP A 284 11.30 -1.37 -12.04
CA ASP A 284 10.52 -1.44 -13.28
C ASP A 284 9.12 -0.83 -13.15
N GLY A 285 8.72 -0.48 -11.93
CA GLY A 285 7.47 0.21 -11.65
C GLY A 285 7.37 0.61 -10.18
N MET A 286 6.62 1.69 -9.92
CA MET A 286 6.34 2.14 -8.55
C MET A 286 4.84 2.27 -8.32
N ILE A 287 4.37 1.79 -7.16
CA ILE A 287 2.95 1.84 -6.76
C ILE A 287 2.86 2.46 -5.35
N PRO A 288 3.09 3.77 -5.20
CA PRO A 288 2.94 4.44 -3.92
C PRO A 288 1.45 4.63 -3.59
N LEU A 289 1.02 4.07 -2.45
CA LEU A 289 -0.34 4.18 -1.94
C LEU A 289 -0.38 5.24 -0.83
N TYR A 290 -1.24 6.24 -0.98
CA TYR A 290 -1.43 7.34 -0.01
C TYR A 290 -0.11 7.81 0.65
N GLY A 291 0.91 8.00 -0.18
CA GLY A 291 2.25 8.42 0.25
C GLY A 291 2.30 9.88 0.72
N VAL A 292 3.33 10.19 1.51
CA VAL A 292 3.67 11.56 1.89
C VAL A 292 4.69 12.10 0.90
N TYR A 293 4.30 13.06 0.06
CA TYR A 293 5.16 13.53 -1.04
C TYR A 293 5.82 14.89 -0.79
N ASP A 294 5.40 15.60 0.26
CA ASP A 294 5.93 16.90 0.66
C ASP A 294 6.25 16.95 2.16
N TRP A 295 7.52 17.03 2.51
CA TRP A 295 7.97 17.23 3.89
C TRP A 295 8.17 18.72 4.20
N THR A 296 8.20 19.58 3.18
CA THR A 296 8.42 21.02 3.37
C THR A 296 7.18 21.73 3.92
N GLY A 297 5.97 21.16 3.69
CA GLY A 297 4.70 21.76 4.09
C GLY A 297 4.26 22.92 3.19
N THR A 298 4.78 22.98 1.96
CA THR A 298 4.47 24.07 1.00
C THR A 298 3.18 23.82 0.23
N VAL A 299 2.74 22.56 0.09
CA VAL A 299 1.57 22.20 -0.72
C VAL A 299 0.27 22.47 0.02
N THR A 300 0.20 22.17 1.30
CA THR A 300 -1.02 22.31 2.09
C THR A 300 -0.70 22.50 3.57
N THR A 301 -1.51 23.33 4.25
CA THR A 301 -1.48 23.46 5.71
C THR A 301 -2.45 22.52 6.41
N ARG A 302 -3.28 21.78 5.63
CA ARG A 302 -4.25 20.82 6.15
C ARG A 302 -3.50 19.59 6.69
N GLY A 303 -3.66 19.26 7.97
CA GLY A 303 -2.94 18.16 8.63
C GLY A 303 -1.44 18.37 8.87
N ASP A 304 -0.85 19.47 8.39
CA ASP A 304 0.60 19.72 8.44
C ASP A 304 1.19 19.72 9.85
N SER A 305 0.46 20.21 10.87
CA SER A 305 0.98 20.26 12.23
C SER A 305 1.36 18.88 12.78
N GLY A 306 0.54 17.85 12.54
CA GLY A 306 0.82 16.49 12.98
C GLY A 306 1.99 15.86 12.24
N LEU A 307 2.04 16.03 10.92
CA LEU A 307 3.15 15.52 10.10
C LEU A 307 4.46 16.24 10.47
N ARG A 308 4.44 17.56 10.60
CA ARG A 308 5.61 18.35 11.00
C ARG A 308 6.16 17.90 12.35
N ASP A 309 5.30 17.73 13.37
CA ASP A 309 5.71 17.27 14.70
C ASP A 309 6.40 15.90 14.64
N ILE A 310 5.90 14.98 13.82
CA ILE A 310 6.53 13.67 13.60
C ILE A 310 7.89 13.83 12.95
N LEU A 311 7.98 14.59 11.85
CA LEU A 311 9.22 14.78 11.11
C LEU A 311 10.30 15.44 11.97
N GLU A 312 9.98 16.56 12.59
CA GLU A 312 10.94 17.35 13.37
C GLU A 312 11.40 16.66 14.66
N ARG A 313 10.49 15.98 15.37
CA ARG A 313 10.83 15.35 16.66
C ARG A 313 11.49 13.99 16.52
N TYR A 314 11.10 13.20 15.51
CA TYR A 314 11.46 11.77 15.48
C TYR A 314 12.26 11.36 14.26
N ILE A 315 12.01 11.93 13.09
CA ILE A 315 12.57 11.47 11.81
C ILE A 315 13.83 12.25 11.45
N VAL A 316 13.71 13.56 11.32
CA VAL A 316 14.82 14.47 10.98
C VAL A 316 15.59 14.89 12.24
N LYS A 317 14.87 15.09 13.35
CA LYS A 317 15.36 15.57 14.66
C LYS A 317 15.89 17.01 14.64
N HIS A 318 15.49 17.76 13.65
CA HIS A 318 15.72 19.19 13.46
C HIS A 318 14.44 19.84 12.92
N THR A 319 14.30 21.13 13.15
CA THR A 319 13.16 21.87 12.57
C THR A 319 13.35 22.03 11.05
N ARG A 320 12.24 22.18 10.32
CA ARG A 320 12.27 22.48 8.89
C ARG A 320 13.07 23.74 8.57
N ALA A 321 13.05 24.72 9.48
CA ALA A 321 13.79 25.97 9.33
C ALA A 321 15.31 25.79 9.49
N GLU A 322 15.74 24.86 10.33
CA GLU A 322 17.17 24.53 10.51
C GLU A 322 17.72 23.68 9.38
N THR A 323 16.88 22.85 8.74
CA THR A 323 17.31 21.91 7.69
C THR A 323 16.42 21.95 6.44
N PRO A 324 16.26 23.12 5.78
CA PRO A 324 15.35 23.25 4.64
C PRO A 324 15.75 22.37 3.44
N GLU A 325 17.05 22.23 3.19
CA GLU A 325 17.56 21.38 2.12
C GLU A 325 17.25 19.89 2.40
N LEU A 326 17.46 19.44 3.62
CA LEU A 326 17.21 18.04 4.00
C LEU A 326 15.73 17.66 3.83
N VAL A 327 14.79 18.51 4.27
CA VAL A 327 13.35 18.23 4.10
C VAL A 327 12.91 18.32 2.64
N ARG A 328 13.57 19.17 1.85
CA ARG A 328 13.37 19.25 0.39
C ARG A 328 13.86 17.95 -0.26
N ASP A 329 15.09 17.52 0.04
CA ASP A 329 15.70 16.31 -0.50
C ASP A 329 14.99 15.03 -0.02
N ALA A 330 14.30 15.08 1.12
CA ALA A 330 13.44 14.00 1.58
C ALA A 330 12.05 13.99 0.94
N SER A 331 11.70 14.97 0.11
CA SER A 331 10.36 15.11 -0.48
C SER A 331 10.33 14.59 -1.92
N PRO A 332 9.63 13.50 -2.23
CA PRO A 332 9.55 12.90 -3.58
C PRO A 332 9.18 13.92 -4.68
N MET A 333 8.35 14.91 -4.36
CA MET A 333 7.89 15.91 -5.32
C MET A 333 9.00 16.80 -5.93
N PHE A 334 10.22 16.74 -5.41
CA PHE A 334 11.37 17.49 -5.94
C PHE A 334 12.36 16.61 -6.71
N HIS A 335 12.12 15.29 -6.81
CA HIS A 335 13.00 14.34 -7.51
C HIS A 335 12.44 13.89 -8.87
N GLY A 336 11.48 14.61 -9.44
CA GLY A 336 10.97 14.30 -10.77
C GLY A 336 12.09 14.24 -11.80
N ARG A 337 12.15 13.14 -12.58
CA ARG A 337 13.19 12.86 -13.58
C ARG A 337 12.58 12.25 -14.84
N PRO A 338 13.19 12.47 -16.02
CA PRO A 338 12.65 11.98 -17.30
C PRO A 338 12.60 10.44 -17.40
N ASP A 339 13.50 9.75 -16.73
CA ASP A 339 13.64 8.29 -16.69
C ASP A 339 13.09 7.67 -15.40
N ALA A 340 12.15 8.36 -14.73
CA ALA A 340 11.38 7.78 -13.65
C ALA A 340 10.65 6.51 -14.13
N PRO A 341 10.55 5.44 -13.31
CA PRO A 341 9.81 4.26 -13.71
C PRO A 341 8.32 4.57 -13.89
N PRO A 342 7.59 3.78 -14.70
CA PRO A 342 6.14 3.87 -14.74
C PRO A 342 5.53 3.85 -13.34
N GLY A 343 4.59 4.77 -13.06
CA GLY A 343 4.03 4.95 -11.73
C GLY A 343 2.52 4.83 -11.69
N LEU A 344 2.00 4.08 -10.70
CA LEU A 344 0.58 4.06 -10.33
C LEU A 344 0.41 4.64 -8.93
N ILE A 345 0.06 5.90 -8.85
CA ILE A 345 -0.15 6.65 -7.62
C ILE A 345 -1.61 6.54 -7.21
N VAL A 346 -1.90 5.98 -6.01
CA VAL A 346 -3.26 5.79 -5.53
C VAL A 346 -3.45 6.54 -4.21
N HIS A 347 -4.49 7.36 -4.12
CA HIS A 347 -4.73 8.19 -2.94
C HIS A 347 -6.23 8.37 -2.65
N GLY A 348 -6.61 8.37 -1.36
CA GLY A 348 -7.98 8.65 -0.94
C GLY A 348 -8.25 10.14 -0.79
N ASP A 349 -9.39 10.63 -1.25
CA ASP A 349 -9.75 12.05 -1.19
C ASP A 349 -10.11 12.54 0.23
N LEU A 350 -10.42 11.60 1.15
CA LEU A 350 -10.70 11.88 2.56
C LEU A 350 -9.52 11.55 3.49
N ASP A 351 -8.31 11.43 2.95
CA ASP A 351 -7.12 11.17 3.74
C ASP A 351 -6.78 12.36 4.65
N THR A 352 -6.80 12.13 5.96
CA THR A 352 -6.50 13.14 6.97
C THR A 352 -5.05 13.11 7.45
N LEU A 353 -4.32 12.01 7.21
CA LEU A 353 -2.94 11.83 7.65
C LEU A 353 -1.92 12.27 6.60
N ALA A 354 -2.20 11.99 5.33
CA ALA A 354 -1.45 12.46 4.18
C ALA A 354 -2.44 13.14 3.21
N PRO A 355 -2.63 14.46 3.30
CA PRO A 355 -3.63 15.17 2.50
C PRO A 355 -3.47 14.93 1.00
N VAL A 356 -4.58 14.66 0.31
CA VAL A 356 -4.63 14.31 -1.12
C VAL A 356 -4.00 15.37 -2.03
N GLU A 357 -3.96 16.61 -1.60
CA GLU A 357 -3.32 17.72 -2.29
C GLU A 357 -1.83 17.45 -2.57
N MET A 358 -1.15 16.73 -1.66
CA MET A 358 0.25 16.33 -1.87
C MET A 358 0.40 15.38 -3.05
N ALA A 359 -0.52 14.41 -3.18
CA ALA A 359 -0.52 13.46 -4.30
C ALA A 359 -0.81 14.15 -5.64
N ARG A 360 -1.80 15.05 -5.67
CA ARG A 360 -2.15 15.82 -6.87
C ARG A 360 -0.95 16.66 -7.37
N THR A 361 -0.30 17.41 -6.47
CA THR A 361 0.87 18.21 -6.81
C THR A 361 2.07 17.36 -7.22
N PHE A 362 2.30 16.23 -6.53
CA PHE A 362 3.37 15.29 -6.90
C PHE A 362 3.17 14.73 -8.30
N VAL A 363 1.96 14.27 -8.61
CA VAL A 363 1.61 13.73 -9.93
C VAL A 363 1.74 14.79 -11.03
N GLU A 364 1.27 16.01 -10.79
CA GLU A 364 1.41 17.13 -11.74
C GLU A 364 2.88 17.39 -12.08
N LYS A 365 3.72 17.53 -11.05
CA LYS A 365 5.15 17.75 -11.23
C LYS A 365 5.85 16.59 -11.92
N LEU A 366 5.53 15.36 -11.56
CA LEU A 366 6.14 14.17 -12.15
C LEU A 366 5.74 14.03 -13.62
N ARG A 367 4.47 14.24 -13.97
CA ARG A 367 3.98 14.23 -15.36
C ARG A 367 4.64 15.28 -16.24
N ALA A 368 5.03 16.41 -15.67
CA ALA A 368 5.69 17.47 -16.42
C ALA A 368 7.10 17.10 -16.92
N VAL A 369 7.74 16.09 -16.32
CA VAL A 369 9.13 15.72 -16.62
C VAL A 369 9.30 14.25 -17.02
N SER A 370 8.47 13.34 -16.56
CA SER A 370 8.58 11.91 -16.85
C SER A 370 8.22 11.59 -18.30
N ARG A 371 9.01 10.70 -18.93
CA ARG A 371 8.70 10.11 -20.24
C ARG A 371 7.84 8.86 -20.12
N GLU A 372 7.81 8.26 -18.94
CA GLU A 372 7.04 7.07 -18.64
C GLU A 372 5.65 7.43 -18.12
N PRO A 373 4.65 6.54 -18.28
CA PRO A 373 3.29 6.78 -17.79
C PRO A 373 3.22 7.01 -16.29
N VAL A 374 2.51 8.07 -15.89
CA VAL A 374 2.20 8.41 -14.50
C VAL A 374 0.70 8.35 -14.33
N ILE A 375 0.21 7.20 -13.86
CA ILE A 375 -1.21 6.93 -13.64
C ILE A 375 -1.57 7.44 -12.24
N TYR A 376 -2.64 8.22 -12.13
CA TYR A 376 -3.16 8.70 -10.85
C TYR A 376 -4.59 8.23 -10.64
N VAL A 377 -4.81 7.54 -9.52
CA VAL A 377 -6.12 7.08 -9.09
C VAL A 377 -6.48 7.79 -7.79
N GLU A 378 -7.46 8.67 -7.85
CA GLU A 378 -8.04 9.30 -6.68
C GLU A 378 -9.31 8.56 -6.28
N LEU A 379 -9.28 7.91 -5.11
CA LEU A 379 -10.37 7.09 -4.60
C LEU A 379 -11.34 7.93 -3.80
N LYS A 380 -12.57 8.09 -4.31
CA LYS A 380 -13.62 8.86 -3.63
C LYS A 380 -14.12 8.18 -2.38
N GLY A 381 -14.21 8.95 -1.30
CA GLY A 381 -14.62 8.47 0.01
C GLY A 381 -13.62 7.51 0.66
N ALA A 382 -12.40 7.40 0.16
CA ALA A 382 -11.35 6.59 0.78
C ALA A 382 -10.56 7.41 1.80
N HIS A 383 -10.24 6.76 2.90
CA HIS A 383 -9.35 7.28 3.94
C HIS A 383 -7.93 6.72 3.77
N HIS A 384 -7.01 7.19 4.60
CA HIS A 384 -5.68 6.62 4.72
C HIS A 384 -5.73 5.12 5.03
N ALA A 385 -4.80 4.32 4.53
CA ALA A 385 -4.69 2.88 4.80
C ALA A 385 -5.92 2.03 4.36
N PHE A 386 -6.58 2.40 3.27
CA PHE A 386 -7.79 1.75 2.77
C PHE A 386 -7.59 0.27 2.41
N GLU A 387 -6.37 -0.18 2.11
CA GLU A 387 -6.05 -1.54 1.63
C GLU A 387 -5.71 -2.56 2.73
N VAL A 388 -5.74 -2.16 4.01
CA VAL A 388 -5.30 -3.03 5.12
C VAL A 388 -6.25 -4.19 5.37
N PHE A 389 -7.54 -4.02 5.11
CA PHE A 389 -8.57 -5.05 5.27
C PHE A 389 -8.95 -5.70 3.93
N ASN A 390 -9.55 -6.88 3.97
CA ASN A 390 -10.32 -7.40 2.85
C ASN A 390 -11.68 -6.65 2.78
N SER A 391 -11.68 -5.40 2.35
CA SER A 391 -12.88 -4.61 2.13
C SER A 391 -13.33 -4.67 0.66
N VAL A 392 -14.52 -4.16 0.38
CA VAL A 392 -15.03 -4.02 -1.00
C VAL A 392 -14.07 -3.14 -1.82
N ARG A 393 -13.63 -2.01 -1.26
CA ARG A 393 -12.66 -1.11 -1.89
C ARG A 393 -11.34 -1.81 -2.16
N THR A 394 -10.79 -2.51 -1.16
CA THR A 394 -9.52 -3.24 -1.29
C THR A 394 -9.58 -4.27 -2.41
N MET A 395 -10.71 -5.00 -2.57
CA MET A 395 -10.85 -5.97 -3.66
C MET A 395 -10.73 -5.32 -5.04
N HIS A 396 -11.40 -4.18 -5.23
CA HIS A 396 -11.33 -3.43 -6.48
C HIS A 396 -9.97 -2.76 -6.69
N ALA A 397 -9.36 -2.20 -5.63
CA ALA A 397 -8.03 -1.61 -5.71
C ALA A 397 -6.97 -2.65 -6.09
N ILE A 398 -7.02 -3.85 -5.51
CA ILE A 398 -6.14 -4.96 -5.87
C ILE A 398 -6.34 -5.38 -7.33
N ALA A 399 -7.58 -5.46 -7.80
CA ALA A 399 -7.86 -5.78 -9.21
C ALA A 399 -7.28 -4.71 -10.16
N GLY A 400 -7.40 -3.43 -9.81
CA GLY A 400 -6.82 -2.33 -10.58
C GLY A 400 -5.29 -2.33 -10.57
N ILE A 401 -4.67 -2.62 -9.42
CA ILE A 401 -3.22 -2.80 -9.32
C ILE A 401 -2.75 -3.99 -10.15
N ASP A 402 -3.48 -5.11 -10.12
CA ASP A 402 -3.17 -6.31 -10.91
C ASP A 402 -3.18 -6.01 -12.43
N LEU A 403 -4.10 -5.17 -12.90
CA LEU A 403 -4.12 -4.71 -14.30
C LEU A 403 -2.87 -3.89 -14.66
N PHE A 404 -2.44 -3.00 -13.79
CA PHE A 404 -1.20 -2.22 -13.98
C PHE A 404 0.04 -3.13 -13.99
N LEU A 405 0.11 -4.09 -13.08
CA LEU A 405 1.19 -5.09 -13.03
C LEU A 405 1.22 -5.95 -14.30
N ALA A 406 0.05 -6.39 -14.79
CA ALA A 406 -0.06 -7.12 -16.05
C ALA A 406 0.41 -6.27 -17.25
N TRP A 407 0.06 -4.98 -17.27
CA TRP A 407 0.53 -4.06 -18.30
C TRP A 407 2.06 -3.90 -18.26
N LEU A 408 2.68 -3.71 -17.08
CA LEU A 408 4.14 -3.63 -16.93
C LEU A 408 4.85 -4.86 -17.50
N VAL A 409 4.38 -6.06 -17.14
CA VAL A 409 4.96 -7.32 -17.62
C VAL A 409 4.79 -7.44 -19.13
N SER A 410 3.62 -7.07 -19.69
CA SER A 410 3.36 -7.12 -21.12
C SER A 410 4.27 -6.17 -21.90
N ALA A 411 4.45 -4.95 -21.40
CA ALA A 411 5.33 -3.95 -22.00
C ALA A 411 6.81 -4.40 -21.99
N ALA A 412 7.27 -4.97 -20.87
CA ALA A 412 8.64 -5.50 -20.75
C ALA A 412 8.88 -6.65 -21.74
N ARG A 413 7.93 -7.58 -21.89
CA ARG A 413 8.03 -8.68 -22.85
C ARG A 413 8.04 -8.19 -24.30
N ALA A 414 7.21 -7.21 -24.64
CA ALA A 414 7.19 -6.61 -25.97
C ALA A 414 8.52 -5.93 -26.31
N SER A 415 9.11 -5.20 -25.37
CA SER A 415 10.43 -4.56 -25.54
C SER A 415 11.55 -5.57 -25.74
N ALA A 416 11.54 -6.67 -24.97
CA ALA A 416 12.51 -7.76 -25.12
C ALA A 416 12.41 -8.46 -26.48
N SER A 417 11.20 -8.63 -27.02
CA SER A 417 10.97 -9.27 -28.32
C SER A 417 11.31 -8.39 -29.53
N SER A 418 11.32 -7.06 -29.37
CA SER A 418 11.63 -6.08 -30.41
C SER A 418 13.12 -5.72 -30.51
N SER A 419 13.95 -6.16 -29.56
CA SER A 419 15.40 -5.91 -29.58
C SER A 419 16.09 -6.88 -30.53
N PRO A 420 16.75 -6.43 -31.64
CA PRO A 420 17.48 -7.28 -32.57
C PRO A 420 18.72 -7.85 -31.89
N GLY A 421 18.64 -9.08 -31.38
CA GLY A 421 19.80 -9.76 -30.77
C GLY A 421 19.49 -10.79 -29.67
N ALA A 422 18.21 -10.99 -29.29
CA ALA A 422 17.85 -11.92 -28.21
C ALA A 422 17.62 -13.38 -28.69
N GLY A 423 18.41 -13.85 -29.67
CA GLY A 423 18.31 -15.18 -30.26
C GLY A 423 19.48 -16.12 -30.02
N ALA A 424 20.22 -16.01 -28.89
CA ALA A 424 21.18 -17.02 -28.52
C ALA A 424 21.08 -17.31 -26.98
N PRO A 425 20.89 -18.59 -26.59
CA PRO A 425 20.97 -18.93 -25.17
C PRO A 425 22.42 -18.67 -24.71
N ARG A 426 22.59 -17.84 -23.67
CA ARG A 426 23.89 -17.69 -23.01
C ARG A 426 24.31 -19.05 -22.48
N ARG A 427 25.34 -19.64 -23.08
CA ARG A 427 26.03 -20.82 -22.55
C ARG A 427 26.62 -20.43 -21.19
N ASN A 428 26.09 -21.02 -20.14
CA ASN A 428 26.77 -21.06 -18.86
C ASN A 428 27.93 -22.06 -18.96
N ASP A 429 29.12 -21.55 -19.21
CA ASP A 429 30.36 -22.28 -18.93
C ASP A 429 30.65 -22.09 -17.43
N ALA A 430 30.07 -22.95 -16.62
CA ALA A 430 30.49 -23.14 -15.23
C ALA A 430 31.07 -24.54 -15.09
N GLU A 431 32.36 -24.65 -15.27
CA GLU A 431 33.13 -25.78 -14.77
C GLU A 431 33.15 -25.78 -13.24
N GLY A 432 33.01 -26.97 -12.71
CA GLY A 432 32.70 -27.31 -11.34
C GLY A 432 33.62 -26.81 -10.25
N SER A 433 33.01 -26.56 -9.14
CA SER A 433 33.62 -26.77 -7.82
C SER A 433 32.53 -27.27 -6.89
N ALA A 434 32.58 -28.52 -6.53
CA ALA A 434 31.78 -29.17 -5.51
C ALA A 434 32.19 -28.65 -4.14
N VAL A 435 31.29 -27.92 -3.45
CA VAL A 435 31.39 -27.69 -2.02
C VAL A 435 30.11 -28.14 -1.33
N ASN A 436 30.35 -29.02 -0.36
CA ASN A 436 29.42 -29.77 0.47
C ASN A 436 28.28 -28.94 1.07
N GLY A 437 27.04 -29.46 0.90
CA GLY A 437 25.81 -28.89 1.43
C GLY A 437 25.66 -29.02 2.95
N ARG A 438 25.03 -27.98 3.50
CA ARG A 438 24.16 -28.08 4.67
C ARG A 438 22.80 -27.52 4.30
N ARG A 439 21.78 -28.37 4.27
CA ARG A 439 20.38 -27.94 4.10
C ARG A 439 19.92 -27.18 5.34
N PRO A 440 19.26 -26.04 5.21
CA PRO A 440 18.55 -25.44 6.33
C PRO A 440 17.28 -26.23 6.63
N THR A 441 17.11 -26.61 7.89
CA THR A 441 15.91 -27.25 8.43
C THR A 441 14.71 -26.31 8.36
N ALA A 442 13.64 -26.76 7.72
CA ALA A 442 12.33 -26.09 7.71
C ALA A 442 11.70 -26.23 9.11
N TYR A 443 11.40 -25.09 9.76
CA TYR A 443 10.49 -25.04 10.89
C TYR A 443 9.07 -24.88 10.35
N THR A 444 8.28 -25.92 10.52
CA THR A 444 6.81 -25.88 10.41
C THR A 444 6.26 -25.72 11.83
N GLU A 445 5.59 -24.62 12.11
CA GLU A 445 4.70 -24.50 13.25
C GLU A 445 3.22 -24.53 12.79
N PRO A 446 2.31 -25.02 13.67
CA PRO A 446 0.92 -25.35 13.36
C PRO A 446 0.00 -24.17 13.03
#